data_3ef3dfe56f3fcd6577e9fb997b10bbdd
#
_entry.id   3ef3dfe56f3fcd6577e9fb997b10bbdd
#
_cell.length_a   1.000
_cell.length_b   1.000
_cell.length_c   1.000
_cell.angle_alpha   90.00
_cell.angle_beta   90.00
_cell.angle_gamma   90.00
#
_symmetry.space_group_name_H-M   'P 1'
#
loop_
_entity.id
_entity.type
_entity.pdbx_description
1 polymer ?
#
loop_
_entity_poly.entity_id
_entity_poly.type
_entity_poly.pdbx_seq_one_letter_code
_entity_poly.pdbx_strand_id
1 'polypeptide(L)'
;MRSGDVVDFGHGAVFVVYAPWVEPLTDKKGETDLNNNSIVGKLIFGKFSMLFTGDAEWQEEKKLIKEQNSRLFARILKVGHHGSRTSSSEDFLKSIKPESALISNGMYNKYGHPHDVTLRRLQENNIAIYRTDTMGRIHISTDGNKWQITTER
;
A
#
# COMPACT_ATOMS: atom_id res chain seq x y z
N MET A 1 8.37 -5.65 -13.88
CA MET A 1 8.80 -6.01 -12.52
C MET A 1 7.98 -7.21 -12.06
N ARG A 2 8.61 -8.10 -11.27
CA ARG A 2 7.97 -9.30 -10.71
C ARG A 2 8.43 -9.51 -9.28
N SER A 3 7.72 -10.33 -8.54
CA SER A 3 8.11 -10.72 -7.17
C SER A 3 9.57 -11.21 -7.13
N GLY A 4 10.36 -10.63 -6.24
CA GLY A 4 11.78 -10.87 -6.09
C GLY A 4 12.69 -9.84 -6.77
N ASP A 5 12.18 -9.01 -7.68
CA ASP A 5 12.96 -7.92 -8.27
C ASP A 5 13.32 -6.86 -7.20
N VAL A 6 14.53 -6.29 -7.34
CA VAL A 6 15.00 -5.21 -6.47
C VAL A 6 15.50 -4.07 -7.34
N VAL A 7 15.03 -2.86 -7.06
CA VAL A 7 15.54 -1.63 -7.65
C VAL A 7 16.39 -0.91 -6.60
N ASP A 8 17.66 -0.71 -6.90
CA ASP A 8 18.59 0.06 -6.05
C ASP A 8 18.62 1.52 -6.52
N PHE A 9 18.24 2.44 -5.62
CA PHE A 9 18.30 3.90 -5.86
C PHE A 9 19.63 4.52 -5.43
N GLY A 10 20.56 3.71 -4.93
CA GLY A 10 21.80 4.18 -4.33
C GLY A 10 21.64 4.65 -2.88
N HIS A 11 22.77 4.90 -2.23
CA HIS A 11 22.83 5.41 -0.84
C HIS A 11 22.06 4.57 0.20
N GLY A 12 21.82 3.27 -0.11
CA GLY A 12 21.09 2.34 0.76
C GLY A 12 19.56 2.39 0.66
N ALA A 13 19.02 3.13 -0.30
CA ALA A 13 17.59 3.13 -0.60
C ALA A 13 17.27 2.07 -1.66
N VAL A 14 16.39 1.12 -1.33
CA VAL A 14 15.99 0.03 -2.23
C VAL A 14 14.49 -0.13 -2.29
N PHE A 15 13.98 -0.56 -3.45
CA PHE A 15 12.60 -0.96 -3.63
C PHE A 15 12.52 -2.45 -3.95
N VAL A 16 11.91 -3.21 -3.06
CA VAL A 16 11.75 -4.67 -3.18
C VAL A 16 10.35 -4.97 -3.68
N VAL A 17 10.25 -5.67 -4.81
CA VAL A 17 8.97 -6.04 -5.42
C VAL A 17 8.47 -7.35 -4.81
N TYR A 18 7.21 -7.37 -4.35
CA TYR A 18 6.54 -8.52 -3.75
C TYR A 18 5.50 -9.16 -4.68
N ALA A 19 4.93 -8.38 -5.60
CA ALA A 19 3.98 -8.79 -6.63
C ALA A 19 4.14 -7.90 -7.87
N PRO A 20 3.66 -8.32 -9.07
CA PRO A 20 2.96 -9.56 -9.34
C PRO A 20 3.89 -10.77 -9.42
N TRP A 21 3.29 -11.95 -9.37
CA TRP A 21 4.00 -13.23 -9.55
C TRP A 21 4.13 -13.61 -11.01
N VAL A 22 4.90 -14.67 -11.29
CA VAL A 22 5.05 -15.24 -12.64
C VAL A 22 3.70 -15.75 -13.16
N GLU A 23 2.96 -16.45 -12.28
CA GLU A 23 1.61 -16.90 -12.55
C GLU A 23 0.62 -15.83 -12.05
N PRO A 24 -0.11 -15.16 -12.96
CA PRO A 24 -1.02 -14.11 -12.57
C PRO A 24 -2.24 -14.67 -11.81
N LEU A 25 -2.81 -13.83 -10.97
CA LEU A 25 -4.10 -14.11 -10.36
C LEU A 25 -5.20 -13.92 -11.40
N THR A 26 -6.21 -14.80 -11.35
CA THR A 26 -7.35 -14.77 -12.26
C THR A 26 -8.64 -14.44 -11.51
N ASP A 27 -9.57 -13.82 -12.21
CA ASP A 27 -10.92 -13.59 -11.74
C ASP A 27 -11.78 -14.88 -11.76
N LYS A 28 -13.06 -14.76 -11.40
CA LYS A 28 -14.01 -15.90 -11.38
C LYS A 28 -14.28 -16.52 -12.76
N LYS A 29 -13.92 -15.83 -13.84
CA LYS A 29 -14.06 -16.31 -15.22
C LYS A 29 -12.78 -16.97 -15.75
N GLY A 30 -11.69 -16.92 -14.95
CA GLY A 30 -10.37 -17.39 -15.36
C GLY A 30 -9.58 -16.39 -16.19
N GLU A 31 -10.05 -15.13 -16.29
CA GLU A 31 -9.33 -14.05 -16.96
C GLU A 31 -8.34 -13.38 -15.98
N THR A 32 -7.26 -12.80 -16.51
CA THR A 32 -6.29 -12.07 -15.66
C THR A 32 -6.96 -10.92 -14.93
N ASP A 33 -6.92 -10.95 -13.61
CA ASP A 33 -7.44 -9.88 -12.76
C ASP A 33 -6.41 -8.75 -12.67
N LEU A 34 -6.65 -7.65 -13.36
CA LEU A 34 -5.69 -6.55 -13.46
C LEU A 34 -5.38 -5.91 -12.11
N ASN A 35 -6.38 -5.73 -11.25
CA ASN A 35 -6.18 -5.12 -9.92
C ASN A 35 -5.37 -6.05 -9.02
N ASN A 36 -5.74 -7.33 -8.98
CA ASN A 36 -5.04 -8.34 -8.18
C ASN A 36 -3.71 -8.84 -8.80
N ASN A 37 -3.20 -8.15 -9.81
CA ASN A 37 -1.85 -8.30 -10.34
C ASN A 37 -1.12 -6.96 -10.37
N SER A 38 -1.43 -6.09 -9.45
CA SER A 38 -0.75 -4.81 -9.24
C SER A 38 0.72 -5.00 -8.86
N ILE A 39 1.53 -4.00 -9.15
CA ILE A 39 2.89 -3.98 -8.59
C ILE A 39 2.77 -3.62 -7.12
N VAL A 40 3.06 -4.59 -6.26
CA VAL A 40 3.20 -4.38 -4.82
C VAL A 40 4.68 -4.43 -4.47
N GLY A 41 5.17 -3.39 -3.79
CA GLY A 41 6.56 -3.35 -3.40
C GLY A 41 6.80 -2.42 -2.23
N LYS A 42 7.93 -2.62 -1.58
CA LYS A 42 8.34 -1.87 -0.39
C LYS A 42 9.60 -1.07 -0.64
N LEU A 43 9.50 0.24 -0.45
CA LEU A 43 10.65 1.12 -0.33
C LEU A 43 11.24 0.99 1.07
N ILE A 44 12.55 0.76 1.14
CA ILE A 44 13.31 0.63 2.38
C ILE A 44 14.49 1.59 2.30
N PHE A 45 14.67 2.40 3.34
CA PHE A 45 15.85 3.23 3.52
C PHE A 45 16.17 3.31 5.02
N GLY A 46 17.20 2.61 5.46
CA GLY A 46 17.52 2.49 6.88
C GLY A 46 16.35 1.93 7.70
N LYS A 47 15.84 2.71 8.67
CA LYS A 47 14.66 2.39 9.49
C LYS A 47 13.33 2.77 8.84
N PHE A 48 13.36 3.59 7.80
CA PHE A 48 12.18 3.98 7.06
C PHE A 48 11.72 2.86 6.15
N SER A 49 10.41 2.66 6.05
CA SER A 49 9.82 1.75 5.08
C SER A 49 8.41 2.18 4.69
N MET A 50 8.11 2.07 3.41
CA MET A 50 6.78 2.35 2.86
C MET A 50 6.36 1.26 1.90
N LEU A 51 5.18 0.68 2.14
CA LEU A 51 4.58 -0.32 1.27
C LEU A 51 3.64 0.36 0.27
N PHE A 52 3.86 0.09 -1.00
CA PHE A 52 3.00 0.50 -2.12
C PHE A 52 2.23 -0.71 -2.61
N THR A 53 0.93 -0.60 -2.76
CA THR A 53 0.06 -1.74 -3.05
C THR A 53 -0.68 -1.62 -4.38
N GLY A 54 -0.43 -0.54 -5.16
CA GLY A 54 -1.17 -0.30 -6.40
C GLY A 54 -2.68 -0.36 -6.16
N ASP A 55 -3.38 -1.10 -6.98
CA ASP A 55 -4.82 -1.35 -6.86
C ASP A 55 -5.12 -2.78 -6.34
N ALA A 56 -4.15 -3.38 -5.64
CA ALA A 56 -4.30 -4.69 -5.02
C ALA A 56 -5.58 -4.79 -4.18
N GLU A 57 -6.30 -5.86 -4.39
CA GLU A 57 -7.51 -6.22 -3.66
C GLU A 57 -7.28 -7.43 -2.75
N TRP A 58 -8.30 -7.90 -2.05
CA TRP A 58 -8.19 -8.94 -1.03
C TRP A 58 -7.55 -10.25 -1.50
N GLN A 59 -7.72 -10.60 -2.78
CA GLN A 59 -7.14 -11.82 -3.32
C GLN A 59 -5.60 -11.72 -3.37
N GLU A 60 -5.08 -10.61 -3.85
CA GLU A 60 -3.65 -10.33 -3.88
C GLU A 60 -3.10 -10.14 -2.47
N GLU A 61 -3.80 -9.40 -1.59
CA GLU A 61 -3.42 -9.22 -0.18
C GLU A 61 -3.28 -10.56 0.54
N LYS A 62 -4.24 -11.48 0.35
CA LYS A 62 -4.19 -12.82 0.94
C LYS A 62 -2.96 -13.62 0.48
N LYS A 63 -2.62 -13.54 -0.79
CA LYS A 63 -1.42 -14.19 -1.33
C LYS A 63 -0.15 -13.54 -0.79
N LEU A 64 -0.09 -12.21 -0.69
CA LEU A 64 1.01 -11.47 -0.07
C LEU A 64 1.23 -11.90 1.38
N ILE A 65 0.19 -11.98 2.20
CA ILE A 65 0.29 -12.44 3.59
C ILE A 65 0.91 -13.83 3.64
N LYS A 66 0.43 -14.75 2.79
CA LYS A 66 0.91 -16.13 2.76
C LYS A 66 2.39 -16.24 2.37
N GLU A 67 2.81 -15.45 1.37
CA GLU A 67 4.14 -15.61 0.77
C GLU A 67 5.21 -14.70 1.39
N GLN A 68 4.83 -13.50 1.85
CA GLN A 68 5.77 -12.51 2.36
C GLN A 68 5.80 -12.41 3.90
N ASN A 69 4.69 -12.79 4.57
CA ASN A 69 4.57 -12.82 6.03
C ASN A 69 5.22 -11.59 6.72
N SER A 70 6.23 -11.81 7.57
CA SER A 70 6.92 -10.75 8.32
C SER A 70 7.63 -9.70 7.45
N ARG A 71 7.85 -9.97 6.17
CA ARG A 71 8.42 -9.01 5.23
C ARG A 71 7.47 -7.89 4.88
N LEU A 72 6.14 -8.04 5.13
CA LEU A 72 5.14 -7.00 4.85
C LEU A 72 5.22 -5.80 5.80
N PHE A 73 5.79 -5.97 7.00
CA PHE A 73 5.91 -4.85 7.94
C PHE A 73 6.44 -3.59 7.26
N ALA A 74 5.71 -2.47 7.41
CA ALA A 74 6.11 -1.17 6.88
C ALA A 74 5.56 -0.04 7.76
N ARG A 75 6.33 1.04 7.92
CA ARG A 75 5.95 2.22 8.71
C ARG A 75 4.79 2.98 8.07
N ILE A 76 4.80 3.05 6.75
CA ILE A 76 3.79 3.78 5.98
C ILE A 76 3.17 2.82 4.96
N LEU A 77 1.84 2.88 4.82
CA LEU A 77 1.09 2.19 3.79
C LEU A 77 0.53 3.19 2.78
N LYS A 78 0.86 3.05 1.50
CA LYS A 78 0.03 3.59 0.44
C LYS A 78 -1.16 2.66 0.26
N VAL A 79 -2.33 3.11 0.68
CA VAL A 79 -3.58 2.32 0.67
C VAL A 79 -3.92 1.86 -0.74
N GLY A 80 -4.26 0.58 -0.86
CA GLY A 80 -4.60 -0.04 -2.13
C GLY A 80 -5.89 0.50 -2.72
N HIS A 81 -5.96 0.52 -4.04
CA HIS A 81 -7.14 0.85 -4.84
C HIS A 81 -7.87 2.10 -4.35
N HIS A 82 -7.08 3.15 -4.04
CA HIS A 82 -7.55 4.47 -3.58
C HIS A 82 -8.47 4.43 -2.35
N GLY A 83 -8.39 3.39 -1.53
CA GLY A 83 -9.27 3.16 -0.39
C GLY A 83 -10.58 2.47 -0.76
N SER A 84 -10.58 1.64 -1.79
CA SER A 84 -11.73 0.78 -2.13
C SER A 84 -12.09 -0.14 -0.97
N ARG A 85 -13.37 -0.50 -0.88
CA ARG A 85 -13.87 -1.50 0.08
C ARG A 85 -13.28 -2.90 -0.12
N THR A 86 -12.75 -3.18 -1.32
CA THR A 86 -12.15 -4.45 -1.72
C THR A 86 -10.66 -4.54 -1.39
N SER A 87 -10.08 -3.48 -0.80
CA SER A 87 -8.67 -3.41 -0.40
C SER A 87 -8.50 -3.17 1.10
N SER A 88 -7.27 -3.25 1.57
CA SER A 88 -6.87 -2.99 2.96
C SER A 88 -7.68 -3.81 3.97
N SER A 89 -7.68 -5.14 3.76
CA SER A 89 -8.34 -6.09 4.65
C SER A 89 -7.72 -6.04 6.05
N GLU A 90 -8.51 -6.42 7.05
CA GLU A 90 -8.09 -6.44 8.45
C GLU A 90 -6.81 -7.27 8.66
N ASP A 91 -6.75 -8.47 8.05
CA ASP A 91 -5.60 -9.35 8.15
C ASP A 91 -4.35 -8.74 7.50
N PHE A 92 -4.55 -8.01 6.39
CA PHE A 92 -3.45 -7.32 5.71
C PHE A 92 -2.90 -6.17 6.54
N LEU A 93 -3.78 -5.34 7.13
CA LEU A 93 -3.36 -4.26 8.03
C LEU A 93 -2.62 -4.80 9.26
N LYS A 94 -3.10 -5.91 9.85
CA LYS A 94 -2.41 -6.59 10.97
C LYS A 94 -1.04 -7.16 10.59
N SER A 95 -0.85 -7.54 9.33
CA SER A 95 0.44 -8.04 8.83
C SER A 95 1.44 -6.92 8.56
N ILE A 96 0.96 -5.76 8.06
CA ILE A 96 1.81 -4.59 7.76
C ILE A 96 2.12 -3.80 9.03
N LYS A 97 1.14 -3.61 9.91
CA LYS A 97 1.20 -2.78 11.14
C LYS A 97 1.70 -1.36 10.86
N PRO A 98 1.11 -0.61 9.92
CA PRO A 98 1.59 0.70 9.56
C PRO A 98 1.24 1.73 10.64
N GLU A 99 2.12 2.70 10.86
CA GLU A 99 1.86 3.86 11.72
C GLU A 99 0.98 4.89 10.99
N SER A 100 1.13 4.97 9.67
CA SER A 100 0.40 5.92 8.82
C SER A 100 -0.05 5.28 7.51
N ALA A 101 -1.22 5.71 7.03
CA ALA A 101 -1.80 5.30 5.76
C ALA A 101 -2.04 6.51 4.86
N LEU A 102 -1.57 6.44 3.62
CA LEU A 102 -1.76 7.47 2.61
C LEU A 102 -2.78 7.02 1.58
N ILE A 103 -3.81 7.83 1.37
CA ILE A 103 -4.85 7.60 0.38
C ILE A 103 -4.73 8.67 -0.71
N SER A 104 -4.45 8.23 -1.92
CA SER A 104 -4.36 9.11 -3.10
C SER A 104 -5.68 9.01 -3.88
N ASN A 105 -6.47 10.06 -3.87
CA ASN A 105 -7.73 10.14 -4.61
C ASN A 105 -8.09 11.60 -4.89
N GLY A 106 -8.96 11.81 -5.88
CA GLY A 106 -9.49 13.14 -6.20
C GLY A 106 -10.69 13.52 -5.33
N MET A 107 -10.85 14.80 -5.04
CA MET A 107 -11.93 15.36 -4.19
C MET A 107 -13.34 14.96 -4.69
N TYR A 108 -13.53 14.88 -6.00
CA TYR A 108 -14.83 14.57 -6.61
C TYR A 108 -14.76 13.30 -7.48
N ASN A 109 -14.04 12.27 -6.98
CA ASN A 109 -13.93 11.04 -7.74
C ASN A 109 -15.26 10.31 -7.86
N LYS A 110 -15.56 9.81 -9.05
CA LYS A 110 -16.82 9.13 -9.38
C LYS A 110 -17.03 7.77 -8.68
N TYR A 111 -16.00 7.24 -8.06
CA TYR A 111 -16.03 5.92 -7.41
C TYR A 111 -16.41 6.00 -5.93
N GLY A 112 -16.51 7.21 -5.36
CA GLY A 112 -16.79 7.42 -3.94
C GLY A 112 -15.65 6.96 -3.02
N HIS A 113 -14.43 6.90 -3.53
CA HIS A 113 -13.25 6.56 -2.72
C HIS A 113 -12.75 7.77 -1.90
N PRO A 114 -12.20 7.53 -0.70
CA PRO A 114 -12.14 6.24 -0.01
C PRO A 114 -13.51 5.86 0.56
N HIS A 115 -13.83 4.57 0.57
CA HIS A 115 -15.05 4.08 1.19
C HIS A 115 -14.96 4.13 2.73
N ASP A 116 -16.08 4.44 3.38
CA ASP A 116 -16.14 4.54 4.86
C ASP A 116 -15.69 3.28 5.59
N VAL A 117 -15.96 2.11 5.02
CA VAL A 117 -15.53 0.85 5.60
C VAL A 117 -14.00 0.72 5.65
N THR A 118 -13.30 1.25 4.66
CA THR A 118 -11.83 1.27 4.63
C THR A 118 -11.29 2.28 5.64
N LEU A 119 -11.90 3.47 5.72
CA LEU A 119 -11.52 4.47 6.72
C LEU A 119 -11.70 3.94 8.14
N ARG A 120 -12.83 3.27 8.42
CA ARG A 120 -13.09 2.66 9.74
C ARG A 120 -12.04 1.61 10.09
N ARG A 121 -11.68 0.70 9.17
CA ARG A 121 -10.63 -0.31 9.43
C ARG A 121 -9.30 0.34 9.82
N LEU A 122 -8.90 1.41 9.11
CA LEU A 122 -7.68 2.14 9.44
C LEU A 122 -7.76 2.79 10.83
N GLN A 123 -8.88 3.42 11.16
CA GLN A 123 -9.12 4.05 12.46
C GLN A 123 -9.13 3.03 13.62
N GLU A 124 -9.82 1.91 13.46
CA GLU A 124 -9.88 0.82 14.44
C GLU A 124 -8.52 0.19 14.72
N ASN A 125 -7.61 0.22 13.74
CA ASN A 125 -6.21 -0.20 13.90
C ASN A 125 -5.28 0.94 14.39
N ASN A 126 -5.81 2.10 14.79
CA ASN A 126 -5.06 3.27 15.26
C ASN A 126 -4.01 3.79 14.24
N ILE A 127 -4.32 3.69 12.96
CA ILE A 127 -3.44 4.14 11.88
C ILE A 127 -3.77 5.59 11.53
N ALA A 128 -2.75 6.48 11.53
CA ALA A 128 -2.92 7.88 11.12
C ALA A 128 -3.24 7.96 9.62
N ILE A 129 -4.29 8.69 9.24
CA ILE A 129 -4.79 8.74 7.87
C ILE A 129 -4.45 10.08 7.22
N TYR A 130 -3.78 10.04 6.07
CA TYR A 130 -3.48 11.18 5.22
C TYR A 130 -4.16 11.00 3.87
N ARG A 131 -4.95 12.01 3.43
CA ARG A 131 -5.79 11.93 2.22
C ARG A 131 -5.51 13.10 1.30
N THR A 132 -5.23 12.84 0.01
CA THR A 132 -4.96 13.92 -0.96
C THR A 132 -6.20 14.75 -1.29
N ASP A 133 -7.40 14.17 -1.23
CA ASP A 133 -8.67 14.88 -1.49
C ASP A 133 -8.99 15.96 -0.44
N THR A 134 -8.56 15.76 0.82
CA THR A 134 -8.83 16.69 1.91
C THR A 134 -7.60 17.53 2.30
N MET A 135 -6.39 16.97 2.18
CA MET A 135 -5.15 17.58 2.66
C MET A 135 -4.25 18.12 1.54
N GLY A 136 -4.67 17.97 0.26
CA GLY A 136 -3.85 18.37 -0.88
C GLY A 136 -2.64 17.47 -1.08
N ARG A 137 -1.51 18.06 -1.45
CA ARG A 137 -0.27 17.32 -1.63
C ARG A 137 0.23 16.76 -0.30
N ILE A 138 0.64 15.49 -0.31
CA ILE A 138 1.30 14.84 0.82
C ILE A 138 2.76 14.65 0.43
N HIS A 139 3.66 15.18 1.25
CA HIS A 139 5.10 15.06 1.08
C HIS A 139 5.70 14.26 2.23
N ILE A 140 6.55 13.29 1.90
CA ILE A 140 7.31 12.50 2.85
C ILE A 140 8.78 12.78 2.62
N SER A 141 9.49 13.13 3.69
CA SER A 141 10.94 13.27 3.68
C SER A 141 11.56 12.34 4.74
N THR A 142 12.73 11.78 4.43
CA THR A 142 13.45 10.91 5.34
C THR A 142 14.94 10.94 5.11
N ASP A 143 15.70 10.80 6.18
CA ASP A 143 17.15 10.57 6.18
C ASP A 143 17.50 9.09 6.42
N GLY A 144 16.50 8.21 6.37
CA GLY A 144 16.63 6.78 6.65
C GLY A 144 16.49 6.41 8.12
N ASN A 145 16.61 7.36 9.04
CA ASN A 145 16.46 7.12 10.49
C ASN A 145 15.21 7.79 11.06
N LYS A 146 14.90 9.00 10.57
CA LYS A 146 13.69 9.76 10.88
C LYS A 146 12.93 10.03 9.60
N TRP A 147 11.62 10.26 9.72
CA TRP A 147 10.76 10.69 8.61
C TRP A 147 9.73 11.70 9.09
N GLN A 148 9.30 12.50 8.15
CA GLN A 148 8.26 13.49 8.37
C GLN A 148 7.24 13.43 7.25
N ILE A 149 5.96 13.54 7.59
CA ILE A 149 4.86 13.69 6.65
C ILE A 149 4.33 15.11 6.79
N THR A 150 4.27 15.85 5.69
CA THR A 150 3.68 17.19 5.63
C THR A 150 2.59 17.24 4.57
N THR A 151 1.60 18.10 4.77
CA THR A 151 0.47 18.28 3.87
C THR A 151 0.39 19.73 3.41
N GLU A 152 -0.28 19.96 2.30
CA GLU A 152 -0.48 21.31 1.76
C GLU A 152 -1.56 22.11 2.50
N ARG A 153 -2.51 21.40 3.14
CA ARG A 153 -3.65 21.94 3.88
C ARG A 153 -3.75 21.31 5.24
#